data_4503915ae2dbbf9272dba4e20131908a
#
_entry.id   4503915ae2dbbf9272dba4e20131908a
#
_cell.length_a   1.000
_cell.length_b   1.000
_cell.length_c   1.000
_cell.angle_alpha   90.00
_cell.angle_beta   90.00
_cell.angle_gamma   90.00
#
_symmetry.space_group_name_H-M   'P 1'
#
loop_
_entity.id
_entity.type
_entity.pdbx_description
1 polymer ?
#
loop_
_entity_poly.entity_id
_entity_poly.type
_entity_poly.pdbx_seq_one_letter_code
_entity_poly.pdbx_strand_id
1 'polypeptide(L)'
;MFEVVENTASGTVIKVIGVGGAGGNAVDHMIRNGVAGVEFITANTDGQALSRTQAKSQIQLGSTGLGAGAKPEAGRAAALEAREQIADALRGSHMVFITGGMGGGTGTGAAPVVAEVAKEMGILTVAVVTKPFSFEGVRRMQAAETGIAELSQHVDSVIVILNEKLEEVLGDDVSMEEAFSAADSVLKNAVAGISEIINVPGLINVDFQDVRTVMAEQGMAMMGSAAASGVDRARIAAEQAVACPLLEGVNLSGARGVVVNITANKSSLKLRETKEVMNTIRGFAADDATIIFGAVYDDPMGEELRVTVIATGLGQPQVARQSRPKLVQKTGTDNRPVAGVDYRVLDEMPAVIRKNRASTIEALQASGVDKYDIPAFLRKQAD
;
A
#
# COMPACT_ATOMS: atom_id res chain seq x y z
N MET A 1 -43.76 -14.94 22.08
CA MET A 1 -42.63 -14.38 22.85
C MET A 1 -41.65 -13.90 21.77
N PHE A 2 -41.61 -12.59 21.47
CA PHE A 2 -40.65 -12.06 20.51
C PHE A 2 -39.39 -11.73 21.30
N GLU A 3 -38.29 -12.45 21.09
CA GLU A 3 -36.98 -12.01 21.54
C GLU A 3 -36.61 -10.76 20.74
N VAL A 4 -36.48 -9.65 21.44
CA VAL A 4 -35.80 -8.47 20.90
C VAL A 4 -34.34 -8.85 20.79
N VAL A 5 -33.91 -9.21 19.59
CA VAL A 5 -32.49 -9.27 19.27
C VAL A 5 -32.00 -7.82 19.41
N GLU A 6 -31.31 -7.52 20.51
CA GLU A 6 -30.52 -6.30 20.61
C GLU A 6 -29.52 -6.32 19.46
N ASN A 7 -29.92 -5.69 18.38
CA ASN A 7 -29.04 -5.44 17.26
C ASN A 7 -28.12 -4.29 17.71
N THR A 8 -27.09 -4.63 18.49
CA THR A 8 -25.95 -3.78 18.67
C THR A 8 -25.30 -3.67 17.30
N ALA A 9 -25.75 -2.69 16.52
CA ALA A 9 -25.03 -2.23 15.36
C ALA A 9 -23.69 -1.68 15.86
N SER A 10 -22.77 -2.57 16.22
CA SER A 10 -21.39 -2.20 16.46
C SER A 10 -20.85 -1.77 15.10
N GLY A 11 -20.53 -0.49 14.94
CA GLY A 11 -19.87 0.04 13.76
C GLY A 11 -18.59 -0.75 13.45
N THR A 12 -17.95 -0.48 12.34
CA THR A 12 -16.69 -1.14 11.98
C THR A 12 -15.63 -0.87 13.05
N VAL A 13 -15.10 -1.90 13.68
CA VAL A 13 -14.04 -1.77 14.68
C VAL A 13 -12.71 -1.70 13.97
N ILE A 14 -12.09 -0.52 14.03
CA ILE A 14 -10.76 -0.24 13.47
C ILE A 14 -9.79 -0.02 14.64
N LYS A 15 -8.65 -0.72 14.61
CA LYS A 15 -7.60 -0.55 15.61
C LYS A 15 -6.33 -0.01 14.97
N VAL A 16 -5.60 0.80 15.71
CA VAL A 16 -4.29 1.33 15.33
C VAL A 16 -3.29 0.83 16.34
N ILE A 17 -2.31 0.05 15.91
CA ILE A 17 -1.23 -0.44 16.75
C ILE A 17 0.09 0.23 16.37
N GLY A 18 0.62 1.03 17.29
CA GLY A 18 1.94 1.65 17.17
C GLY A 18 3.03 0.73 17.69
N VAL A 19 3.97 0.34 16.82
CA VAL A 19 5.03 -0.62 17.13
C VAL A 19 6.37 0.09 17.27
N GLY A 20 6.99 -0.06 18.43
CA GLY A 20 8.26 0.58 18.79
C GLY A 20 8.12 2.06 19.13
N GLY A 21 9.25 2.76 19.29
CA GLY A 21 9.26 4.16 19.73
C GLY A 21 8.53 5.10 18.77
N ALA A 22 8.89 5.08 17.48
CA ALA A 22 8.26 5.93 16.49
C ALA A 22 6.75 5.59 16.32
N GLY A 23 6.38 4.30 16.38
CA GLY A 23 4.97 3.91 16.35
C GLY A 23 4.18 4.42 17.54
N GLY A 24 4.77 4.39 18.75
CA GLY A 24 4.18 4.97 19.96
C GLY A 24 3.98 6.48 19.83
N ASN A 25 4.99 7.21 19.32
CA ASN A 25 4.92 8.65 19.08
C ASN A 25 3.81 9.01 18.08
N ALA A 26 3.71 8.26 16.98
CA ALA A 26 2.66 8.45 15.99
C ALA A 26 1.26 8.23 16.58
N VAL A 27 1.07 7.19 17.40
CA VAL A 27 -0.20 6.95 18.12
C VAL A 27 -0.51 8.09 19.07
N ASP A 28 0.45 8.54 19.87
CA ASP A 28 0.25 9.67 20.77
C ASP A 28 -0.05 10.96 20.02
N HIS A 29 0.55 11.15 18.84
CA HIS A 29 0.24 12.28 17.96
C HIS A 29 -1.21 12.19 17.43
N MET A 30 -1.67 11.01 17.03
CA MET A 30 -3.05 10.77 16.59
C MET A 30 -4.06 11.05 17.71
N ILE A 31 -3.78 10.59 18.94
CA ILE A 31 -4.64 10.81 20.11
C ILE A 31 -4.75 12.30 20.43
N ARG A 32 -3.62 13.02 20.47
CA ARG A 32 -3.58 14.48 20.72
C ARG A 32 -4.33 15.29 19.67
N ASN A 33 -4.32 14.82 18.42
CA ASN A 33 -5.02 15.46 17.30
C ASN A 33 -6.46 14.95 17.11
N GLY A 34 -6.99 14.19 18.06
CA GLY A 34 -8.39 13.81 18.10
C GLY A 34 -8.86 12.90 16.95
N VAL A 35 -7.99 12.03 16.41
CA VAL A 35 -8.41 11.07 15.39
C VAL A 35 -9.51 10.18 15.95
N ALA A 36 -10.68 10.22 15.32
CA ALA A 36 -11.89 9.54 15.77
C ALA A 36 -12.13 8.21 15.04
N GLY A 37 -13.02 7.38 15.60
CA GLY A 37 -13.46 6.14 14.96
C GLY A 37 -12.46 4.99 15.02
N VAL A 38 -11.40 5.10 15.83
CA VAL A 38 -10.35 4.08 15.99
C VAL A 38 -10.01 3.83 17.46
N GLU A 39 -9.56 2.62 17.76
CA GLU A 39 -8.98 2.24 19.05
C GLU A 39 -7.46 2.20 18.94
N PHE A 40 -6.78 2.79 19.93
CA PHE A 40 -5.32 2.91 19.92
C PHE A 40 -4.65 1.90 20.84
N ILE A 41 -3.62 1.23 20.31
CA ILE A 41 -2.77 0.27 20.98
C ILE A 41 -1.32 0.68 20.77
N THR A 42 -0.47 0.54 21.78
CA THR A 42 0.99 0.67 21.62
C THR A 42 1.68 -0.62 22.03
N ALA A 43 2.65 -1.05 21.24
CA ALA A 43 3.45 -2.24 21.50
C ALA A 43 4.94 -1.87 21.44
N ASN A 44 5.67 -2.13 22.52
CA ASN A 44 7.09 -1.78 22.57
C ASN A 44 7.88 -2.76 23.44
N THR A 45 9.16 -2.93 23.13
CA THR A 45 10.14 -3.65 23.97
C THR A 45 10.70 -2.76 25.09
N ASP A 46 10.51 -1.45 25.01
CA ASP A 46 10.94 -0.47 26.03
C ASP A 46 9.78 -0.10 26.94
N GLY A 47 9.87 -0.56 28.20
CA GLY A 47 8.87 -0.28 29.24
C GLY A 47 8.78 1.19 29.63
N GLN A 48 9.88 1.97 29.50
CA GLN A 48 9.84 3.40 29.79
C GLN A 48 9.06 4.17 28.71
N ALA A 49 9.22 3.77 27.43
CA ALA A 49 8.45 4.36 26.35
C ALA A 49 6.95 4.04 26.52
N LEU A 50 6.59 2.81 26.90
CA LEU A 50 5.21 2.42 27.18
C LEU A 50 4.59 3.23 28.33
N SER A 51 5.32 3.50 29.39
CA SER A 51 4.80 4.28 30.52
C SER A 51 4.45 5.75 30.20
N ARG A 52 4.94 6.28 29.08
CA ARG A 52 4.72 7.67 28.65
C ARG A 52 3.58 7.82 27.65
N THR A 53 3.17 6.72 27.01
CA THR A 53 2.13 6.78 25.96
C THR A 53 0.75 7.09 26.54
N GLN A 54 -0.07 7.78 25.75
CA GLN A 54 -1.45 8.12 26.06
C GLN A 54 -2.43 7.01 25.61
N ALA A 55 -1.95 5.98 24.92
CA ALA A 55 -2.78 4.86 24.48
C ALA A 55 -3.32 4.08 25.69
N LYS A 56 -4.62 3.77 25.64
CA LYS A 56 -5.28 3.01 26.73
C LYS A 56 -4.84 1.55 26.76
N SER A 57 -4.53 0.97 25.60
CA SER A 57 -4.06 -0.40 25.47
C SER A 57 -2.57 -0.42 25.18
N GLN A 58 -1.82 -1.14 26.01
CA GLN A 58 -0.36 -1.18 25.93
C GLN A 58 0.08 -2.64 25.98
N ILE A 59 1.03 -3.02 25.12
CA ILE A 59 1.62 -4.35 25.05
C ILE A 59 3.12 -4.22 25.24
N GLN A 60 3.64 -4.77 26.32
CA GLN A 60 5.07 -4.94 26.46
C GLN A 60 5.53 -6.16 25.69
N LEU A 61 6.39 -5.95 24.70
CA LEU A 61 7.00 -7.02 23.93
C LEU A 61 8.24 -7.56 24.67
N GLY A 62 8.23 -8.86 24.92
CA GLY A 62 9.28 -9.52 25.68
C GLY A 62 9.25 -9.16 27.19
N SER A 63 10.07 -9.86 27.96
CA SER A 63 10.05 -9.81 29.42
C SER A 63 10.96 -8.75 30.06
N THR A 64 11.95 -8.19 29.32
CA THR A 64 13.01 -7.37 29.91
C THR A 64 12.65 -5.90 30.08
N GLY A 65 11.83 -5.34 29.19
CA GLY A 65 11.49 -3.91 29.17
C GLY A 65 12.65 -2.95 28.84
N LEU A 66 13.81 -3.48 28.40
CA LEU A 66 15.02 -2.70 28.14
C LEU A 66 15.21 -2.28 26.67
N GLY A 67 14.21 -2.56 25.82
CA GLY A 67 14.29 -2.30 24.38
C GLY A 67 14.98 -3.42 23.60
N ALA A 68 14.87 -3.37 22.26
CA ALA A 68 15.51 -4.32 21.36
C ALA A 68 16.87 -3.83 20.83
N GLY A 69 17.28 -2.61 21.20
CA GLY A 69 18.43 -1.96 20.59
C GLY A 69 18.24 -1.79 19.07
N ALA A 70 19.33 -1.72 18.31
CA ALA A 70 19.26 -1.63 16.85
C ALA A 70 19.26 -3.03 16.19
N LYS A 71 18.61 -4.02 16.79
CA LYS A 71 18.59 -5.42 16.33
C LYS A 71 17.16 -5.88 16.03
N PRO A 72 16.75 -5.95 14.73
CA PRO A 72 15.42 -6.40 14.37
C PRO A 72 15.08 -7.81 14.87
N GLU A 73 16.07 -8.72 14.92
CA GLU A 73 15.89 -10.09 15.39
C GLU A 73 15.43 -10.12 16.86
N ALA A 74 15.98 -9.22 17.69
CA ALA A 74 15.55 -9.08 19.09
C ALA A 74 14.12 -8.56 19.21
N GLY A 75 13.74 -7.59 18.37
CA GLY A 75 12.37 -7.10 18.29
C GLY A 75 11.38 -8.18 17.85
N ARG A 76 11.77 -8.99 16.86
CA ARG A 76 10.98 -10.14 16.38
C ARG A 76 10.78 -11.19 17.48
N ALA A 77 11.87 -11.60 18.14
CA ALA A 77 11.80 -12.56 19.22
C ALA A 77 10.87 -12.10 20.36
N ALA A 78 10.99 -10.83 20.76
CA ALA A 78 10.13 -10.24 21.78
C ALA A 78 8.65 -10.21 21.38
N ALA A 79 8.35 -9.93 20.10
CA ALA A 79 6.98 -9.97 19.59
C ALA A 79 6.41 -11.39 19.54
N LEU A 80 7.24 -12.39 19.20
CA LEU A 80 6.82 -13.80 19.23
C LEU A 80 6.49 -14.27 20.65
N GLU A 81 7.24 -13.84 21.67
CA GLU A 81 6.90 -14.11 23.07
C GLU A 81 5.56 -13.50 23.48
N ALA A 82 5.20 -12.35 22.91
CA ALA A 82 3.96 -11.63 23.22
C ALA A 82 2.81 -11.94 22.23
N ARG A 83 2.92 -12.99 21.40
CA ARG A 83 1.98 -13.30 20.32
C ARG A 83 0.51 -13.42 20.80
N GLU A 84 0.28 -14.07 21.93
CA GLU A 84 -1.06 -14.22 22.52
C GLU A 84 -1.63 -12.86 22.96
N GLN A 85 -0.81 -12.01 23.58
CA GLN A 85 -1.22 -10.67 24.00
C GLN A 85 -1.57 -9.79 22.80
N ILE A 86 -0.82 -9.90 21.70
CA ILE A 86 -1.11 -9.22 20.43
C ILE A 86 -2.45 -9.71 19.88
N ALA A 87 -2.67 -11.02 19.83
CA ALA A 87 -3.93 -11.59 19.34
C ALA A 87 -5.14 -11.15 20.19
N ASP A 88 -5.01 -11.12 21.51
CA ASP A 88 -6.06 -10.66 22.41
C ASP A 88 -6.37 -9.18 22.22
N ALA A 89 -5.35 -8.35 22.07
CA ALA A 89 -5.52 -6.92 21.82
C ALA A 89 -6.19 -6.63 20.45
N LEU A 90 -5.95 -7.47 19.45
CA LEU A 90 -6.54 -7.33 18.11
C LEU A 90 -7.93 -8.00 17.99
N ARG A 91 -8.36 -8.76 18.98
CA ARG A 91 -9.64 -9.48 18.94
C ARG A 91 -10.82 -8.56 18.68
N GLY A 92 -11.72 -8.99 17.79
CA GLY A 92 -12.94 -8.27 17.44
C GLY A 92 -12.73 -7.09 16.48
N SER A 93 -11.50 -6.81 16.02
CA SER A 93 -11.28 -5.80 15.00
C SER A 93 -11.56 -6.33 13.59
N HIS A 94 -12.12 -5.46 12.75
CA HIS A 94 -12.36 -5.72 11.32
C HIS A 94 -11.17 -5.25 10.49
N MET A 95 -10.46 -4.22 10.97
CA MET A 95 -9.29 -3.63 10.33
C MET A 95 -8.26 -3.25 11.37
N VAL A 96 -6.99 -3.39 11.04
CA VAL A 96 -5.87 -2.92 11.85
C VAL A 96 -4.89 -2.11 11.01
N PHE A 97 -4.54 -0.94 11.52
CA PHE A 97 -3.39 -0.17 11.04
C PHE A 97 -2.19 -0.50 11.91
N ILE A 98 -1.09 -0.88 11.28
CA ILE A 98 0.20 -1.08 11.94
C ILE A 98 1.07 0.11 11.60
N THR A 99 1.42 0.94 12.58
CA THR A 99 2.28 2.08 12.37
C THR A 99 3.61 1.94 13.12
N GLY A 100 4.69 2.37 12.48
CA GLY A 100 6.01 2.32 13.09
C GLY A 100 7.10 2.89 12.21
N GLY A 101 8.22 3.24 12.84
CA GLY A 101 9.46 3.61 12.14
C GLY A 101 10.28 2.36 11.83
N MET A 102 10.62 2.19 10.58
CA MET A 102 11.50 1.11 10.12
C MET A 102 12.98 1.53 10.26
N GLY A 103 13.86 0.56 10.40
CA GLY A 103 15.31 0.79 10.56
C GLY A 103 15.82 0.67 12.00
N GLY A 104 14.92 0.64 13.00
CA GLY A 104 15.24 0.31 14.39
C GLY A 104 15.10 -1.17 14.71
N GLY A 105 15.23 -1.56 15.97
CA GLY A 105 15.06 -2.96 16.41
C GLY A 105 13.59 -3.35 16.53
N THR A 106 12.83 -2.62 17.36
CA THR A 106 11.45 -3.01 17.70
C THR A 106 10.50 -2.85 16.52
N GLY A 107 10.43 -1.65 15.91
CA GLY A 107 9.52 -1.41 14.77
C GLY A 107 9.76 -2.37 13.62
N THR A 108 11.03 -2.52 13.22
CA THR A 108 11.41 -3.36 12.09
C THR A 108 11.15 -4.85 12.31
N GLY A 109 11.46 -5.34 13.53
CA GLY A 109 11.35 -6.78 13.82
C GLY A 109 9.97 -7.21 14.29
N ALA A 110 9.26 -6.36 15.05
CA ALA A 110 7.97 -6.73 15.64
C ALA A 110 6.78 -6.46 14.72
N ALA A 111 6.81 -5.42 13.86
CA ALA A 111 5.68 -5.11 12.98
C ALA A 111 5.30 -6.28 12.06
N PRO A 112 6.24 -7.03 11.43
CA PRO A 112 5.87 -8.23 10.65
C PRO A 112 5.17 -9.30 11.48
N VAL A 113 5.55 -9.51 12.74
CA VAL A 113 4.89 -10.49 13.63
C VAL A 113 3.46 -10.05 13.97
N VAL A 114 3.27 -8.77 14.27
CA VAL A 114 1.93 -8.20 14.50
C VAL A 114 1.04 -8.38 13.26
N ALA A 115 1.59 -8.14 12.07
CA ALA A 115 0.90 -8.31 10.80
C ALA A 115 0.52 -9.78 10.55
N GLU A 116 1.43 -10.71 10.83
CA GLU A 116 1.18 -12.15 10.72
C GLU A 116 0.01 -12.58 11.61
N VAL A 117 -0.01 -12.14 12.88
CA VAL A 117 -1.11 -12.41 13.80
C VAL A 117 -2.43 -11.85 13.29
N ALA A 118 -2.44 -10.61 12.83
CA ALA A 118 -3.64 -9.97 12.30
C ALA A 118 -4.19 -10.71 11.07
N LYS A 119 -3.30 -11.10 10.15
CA LYS A 119 -3.64 -11.87 8.94
C LYS A 119 -4.22 -13.24 9.25
N GLU A 120 -3.65 -13.97 10.22
CA GLU A 120 -4.19 -15.26 10.68
C GLU A 120 -5.60 -15.13 11.28
N MET A 121 -5.89 -14.00 11.91
CA MET A 121 -7.22 -13.69 12.44
C MET A 121 -8.22 -13.22 11.36
N GLY A 122 -7.79 -13.07 10.09
CA GLY A 122 -8.63 -12.61 8.99
C GLY A 122 -8.95 -11.11 9.01
N ILE A 123 -8.18 -10.33 9.75
CA ILE A 123 -8.34 -8.89 9.92
C ILE A 123 -7.70 -8.19 8.71
N LEU A 124 -8.41 -7.21 8.10
CA LEU A 124 -7.82 -6.37 7.06
C LEU A 124 -6.64 -5.58 7.65
N THR A 125 -5.46 -5.84 7.14
CA THR A 125 -4.21 -5.33 7.72
C THR A 125 -3.52 -4.34 6.80
N VAL A 126 -3.40 -3.11 7.23
CA VAL A 126 -2.71 -2.03 6.49
C VAL A 126 -1.54 -1.53 7.32
N ALA A 127 -0.34 -1.60 6.77
CA ALA A 127 0.83 -1.02 7.39
C ALA A 127 1.06 0.41 6.88
N VAL A 128 1.31 1.34 7.80
CA VAL A 128 1.69 2.72 7.50
C VAL A 128 2.99 3.02 8.22
N VAL A 129 4.10 2.97 7.51
CA VAL A 129 5.43 2.98 8.11
C VAL A 129 6.33 4.03 7.49
N THR A 130 7.29 4.52 8.27
CA THR A 130 8.28 5.51 7.80
C THR A 130 9.62 4.83 7.54
N LYS A 131 10.31 5.27 6.47
CA LYS A 131 11.74 5.02 6.27
C LYS A 131 12.56 6.08 7.01
N PRO A 132 13.76 5.73 7.52
CA PRO A 132 14.62 6.69 8.19
C PRO A 132 15.06 7.83 7.27
N PHE A 133 15.43 8.95 7.85
CA PHE A 133 16.13 10.02 7.12
C PHE A 133 17.53 9.56 6.70
N SER A 134 18.09 10.19 5.67
CA SER A 134 19.43 9.87 5.14
C SER A 134 20.54 10.02 6.19
N PHE A 135 20.43 11.04 7.07
CA PHE A 135 21.39 11.29 8.14
C PHE A 135 21.40 10.21 9.25
N GLU A 136 20.35 9.38 9.36
CA GLU A 136 20.32 8.26 10.32
C GLU A 136 21.25 7.10 9.92
N GLY A 137 21.72 7.09 8.69
CA GLY A 137 22.78 6.24 8.19
C GLY A 137 22.30 5.00 7.40
N VAL A 138 23.18 4.56 6.52
CA VAL A 138 22.92 3.47 5.55
C VAL A 138 22.49 2.16 6.21
N ARG A 139 23.01 1.86 7.39
CA ARG A 139 22.68 0.61 8.11
C ARG A 139 21.21 0.58 8.55
N ARG A 140 20.68 1.73 9.00
CA ARG A 140 19.26 1.84 9.34
C ARG A 140 18.39 1.75 8.09
N MET A 141 18.81 2.38 6.99
CA MET A 141 18.09 2.29 5.72
C MET A 141 18.00 0.85 5.22
N GLN A 142 19.10 0.08 5.23
CA GLN A 142 19.10 -1.34 4.85
C GLN A 142 18.19 -2.19 5.75
N ALA A 143 18.24 -1.96 7.06
CA ALA A 143 17.34 -2.64 7.99
C ALA A 143 15.87 -2.30 7.71
N ALA A 144 15.56 -1.04 7.39
CA ALA A 144 14.21 -0.61 7.03
C ALA A 144 13.72 -1.29 5.76
N GLU A 145 14.54 -1.36 4.72
CA GLU A 145 14.19 -2.03 3.45
C GLU A 145 13.90 -3.52 3.63
N THR A 146 14.74 -4.20 4.41
CA THR A 146 14.54 -5.61 4.74
C THR A 146 13.25 -5.82 5.53
N GLY A 147 13.00 -4.98 6.54
CA GLY A 147 11.80 -5.07 7.35
C GLY A 147 10.51 -4.74 6.59
N ILE A 148 10.54 -3.78 5.66
CA ILE A 148 9.41 -3.45 4.79
C ILE A 148 9.12 -4.62 3.84
N ALA A 149 10.16 -5.25 3.27
CA ALA A 149 10.01 -6.42 2.41
C ALA A 149 9.40 -7.61 3.16
N GLU A 150 9.76 -7.84 4.42
CA GLU A 150 9.17 -8.87 5.28
C GLU A 150 7.72 -8.50 5.65
N LEU A 151 7.48 -7.26 6.09
CA LEU A 151 6.15 -6.77 6.46
C LEU A 151 5.14 -6.90 5.30
N SER A 152 5.57 -6.60 4.08
CA SER A 152 4.71 -6.66 2.87
C SER A 152 4.17 -8.05 2.57
N GLN A 153 4.77 -9.12 3.10
CA GLN A 153 4.29 -10.49 2.92
C GLN A 153 3.10 -10.83 3.84
N HIS A 154 2.94 -10.06 4.92
CA HIS A 154 1.97 -10.33 5.98
C HIS A 154 0.82 -9.32 6.04
N VAL A 155 0.85 -8.27 5.23
CA VAL A 155 -0.22 -7.26 5.17
C VAL A 155 -0.93 -7.27 3.83
N ASP A 156 -2.13 -6.69 3.79
CA ASP A 156 -2.89 -6.51 2.54
C ASP A 156 -2.33 -5.32 1.74
N SER A 157 -1.93 -4.26 2.44
CA SER A 157 -1.34 -3.07 1.81
C SER A 157 -0.28 -2.43 2.70
N VAL A 158 0.80 -1.91 2.11
CA VAL A 158 1.86 -1.16 2.80
C VAL A 158 1.94 0.25 2.23
N ILE A 159 1.73 1.25 3.08
CA ILE A 159 1.98 2.66 2.79
C ILE A 159 3.35 3.00 3.37
N VAL A 160 4.31 3.32 2.51
CA VAL A 160 5.67 3.69 2.93
C VAL A 160 5.86 5.18 2.79
N ILE A 161 6.18 5.84 3.89
CA ILE A 161 6.49 7.27 3.94
C ILE A 161 8.00 7.43 3.91
N LEU A 162 8.50 8.16 2.92
CA LEU A 162 9.91 8.48 2.77
C LEU A 162 10.19 9.78 3.53
N ASN A 163 10.84 9.70 4.70
CA ASN A 163 11.16 10.89 5.48
C ASN A 163 12.07 11.89 4.72
N GLU A 164 12.90 11.40 3.81
CA GLU A 164 13.72 12.22 2.93
C GLU A 164 12.87 13.14 2.03
N LYS A 165 11.70 12.67 1.58
CA LYS A 165 10.76 13.49 0.81
C LYS A 165 10.03 14.54 1.65
N LEU A 166 9.95 14.35 2.96
CA LEU A 166 9.44 15.39 3.86
C LEU A 166 10.43 16.52 4.02
N GLU A 167 11.73 16.24 4.05
CA GLU A 167 12.79 17.26 4.08
C GLU A 167 12.70 18.18 2.85
N GLU A 168 12.46 17.63 1.65
CA GLU A 168 12.25 18.42 0.42
C GLU A 168 11.06 19.40 0.54
N VAL A 169 10.00 19.01 1.27
CA VAL A 169 8.79 19.86 1.47
C VAL A 169 9.00 20.92 2.55
N LEU A 170 9.68 20.55 3.62
CA LEU A 170 9.85 21.40 4.81
C LEU A 170 11.00 22.41 4.65
N GLY A 171 12.00 22.08 3.81
CA GLY A 171 13.21 22.87 3.63
C GLY A 171 14.31 22.59 4.67
N ASP A 172 15.51 23.06 4.39
CA ASP A 172 16.73 22.72 5.15
C ASP A 172 16.79 23.35 6.55
N ASP A 173 16.02 24.42 6.82
CA ASP A 173 16.03 25.17 8.08
C ASP A 173 15.08 24.59 9.16
N VAL A 174 14.42 23.47 8.88
CA VAL A 174 13.46 22.83 9.79
C VAL A 174 14.20 22.17 10.98
N SER A 175 13.63 22.29 12.17
CA SER A 175 14.18 21.59 13.35
C SER A 175 13.91 20.08 13.27
N MET A 176 14.76 19.29 13.95
CA MET A 176 14.57 17.83 14.03
C MET A 176 13.20 17.45 14.61
N GLU A 177 12.72 18.22 15.60
CA GLU A 177 11.42 17.99 16.23
C GLU A 177 10.27 18.22 15.22
N GLU A 178 10.34 19.30 14.44
CA GLU A 178 9.37 19.59 13.39
C GLU A 178 9.39 18.54 12.28
N ALA A 179 10.57 18.07 11.87
CA ALA A 179 10.71 17.03 10.86
C ALA A 179 10.04 15.70 11.31
N PHE A 180 10.27 15.26 12.53
CA PHE A 180 9.60 14.06 13.06
C PHE A 180 8.09 14.29 13.30
N SER A 181 7.68 15.47 13.76
CA SER A 181 6.26 15.83 13.91
C SER A 181 5.54 15.85 12.56
N ALA A 182 6.22 16.27 11.50
CA ALA A 182 5.67 16.18 10.14
C ALA A 182 5.49 14.72 9.69
N ALA A 183 6.45 13.85 9.96
CA ALA A 183 6.31 12.42 9.68
C ALA A 183 5.12 11.82 10.45
N ASP A 184 4.96 12.11 11.74
CA ASP A 184 3.82 11.68 12.54
C ASP A 184 2.48 12.25 11.99
N SER A 185 2.49 13.48 11.47
CA SER A 185 1.32 14.10 10.83
C SER A 185 0.93 13.40 9.54
N VAL A 186 1.89 12.92 8.75
CA VAL A 186 1.60 12.12 7.55
C VAL A 186 1.03 10.76 7.94
N LEU A 187 1.62 10.09 8.94
CA LEU A 187 1.06 8.83 9.48
C LEU A 187 -0.38 9.03 9.97
N LYS A 188 -0.63 10.11 10.70
CA LYS A 188 -1.97 10.50 11.16
C LYS A 188 -2.93 10.69 9.98
N ASN A 189 -2.53 11.43 8.96
CA ASN A 189 -3.39 11.72 7.79
C ASN A 189 -3.74 10.45 7.02
N ALA A 190 -2.82 9.47 6.93
CA ALA A 190 -3.08 8.17 6.31
C ALA A 190 -4.15 7.38 7.07
N VAL A 191 -4.02 7.28 8.38
CA VAL A 191 -4.97 6.56 9.24
C VAL A 191 -6.32 7.29 9.27
N ALA A 192 -6.33 8.60 9.52
CA ALA A 192 -7.52 9.41 9.57
C ALA A 192 -8.28 9.39 8.23
N GLY A 193 -7.56 9.55 7.11
CA GLY A 193 -8.16 9.55 5.78
C GLY A 193 -8.96 8.29 5.45
N ILE A 194 -8.59 7.13 6.00
CA ILE A 194 -9.31 5.87 5.79
C ILE A 194 -10.36 5.65 6.89
N SER A 195 -10.02 5.89 8.16
CA SER A 195 -10.94 5.63 9.27
C SER A 195 -12.15 6.56 9.27
N GLU A 196 -11.94 7.82 8.89
CA GLU A 196 -13.00 8.83 8.84
C GLU A 196 -14.09 8.47 7.82
N ILE A 197 -13.71 8.06 6.61
CA ILE A 197 -14.70 7.72 5.57
C ILE A 197 -15.53 6.49 5.91
N ILE A 198 -15.05 5.62 6.81
CA ILE A 198 -15.75 4.41 7.25
C ILE A 198 -16.63 4.72 8.46
N ASN A 199 -16.07 5.36 9.50
CA ASN A 199 -16.66 5.42 10.83
C ASN A 199 -17.23 6.79 11.20
N VAL A 200 -16.76 7.88 10.57
CA VAL A 200 -17.27 9.22 10.88
C VAL A 200 -18.47 9.55 9.97
N PRO A 201 -19.64 9.92 10.53
CA PRO A 201 -20.77 10.32 9.70
C PRO A 201 -20.43 11.52 8.83
N GLY A 202 -20.45 11.34 7.51
CA GLY A 202 -20.15 12.37 6.53
C GLY A 202 -21.28 12.58 5.54
N LEU A 203 -21.02 13.36 4.47
CA LEU A 203 -21.95 13.52 3.36
C LEU A 203 -22.05 12.23 2.52
N ILE A 204 -20.92 11.58 2.31
CA ILE A 204 -20.80 10.32 1.57
C ILE A 204 -19.86 9.42 2.38
N ASN A 205 -20.43 8.41 2.98
CA ASN A 205 -19.70 7.36 3.64
C ASN A 205 -19.49 6.19 2.68
N VAL A 206 -18.35 5.56 2.83
CA VAL A 206 -17.98 4.34 2.09
C VAL A 206 -18.19 3.15 3.01
N ASP A 207 -18.75 2.06 2.51
CA ASP A 207 -18.86 0.87 3.32
C ASP A 207 -17.48 0.17 3.46
N PHE A 208 -17.35 -0.60 4.54
CA PHE A 208 -16.10 -1.29 4.84
C PHE A 208 -15.67 -2.28 3.75
N GLN A 209 -16.63 -2.91 3.06
CA GLN A 209 -16.31 -3.91 2.04
C GLN A 209 -15.71 -3.26 0.78
N ASP A 210 -16.16 -2.04 0.44
CA ASP A 210 -15.57 -1.28 -0.65
C ASP A 210 -14.13 -0.91 -0.34
N VAL A 211 -13.87 -0.37 0.88
CA VAL A 211 -12.51 -0.07 1.32
C VAL A 211 -11.64 -1.34 1.35
N ARG A 212 -12.17 -2.46 1.85
CA ARG A 212 -11.48 -3.75 1.85
C ARG A 212 -11.10 -4.17 0.43
N THR A 213 -11.97 -4.01 -0.54
CA THR A 213 -11.71 -4.38 -1.94
C THR A 213 -10.54 -3.58 -2.52
N VAL A 214 -10.50 -2.26 -2.27
CA VAL A 214 -9.42 -1.41 -2.76
C VAL A 214 -8.12 -1.64 -2.00
N MET A 215 -8.18 -1.78 -0.68
CA MET A 215 -6.97 -1.97 0.15
C MET A 215 -6.39 -3.39 0.07
N ALA A 216 -7.17 -4.38 -0.37
CA ALA A 216 -6.70 -5.75 -0.60
C ALA A 216 -6.00 -5.94 -1.96
N GLU A 217 -5.95 -4.91 -2.81
CA GLU A 217 -5.12 -4.91 -4.01
C GLU A 217 -3.65 -5.01 -3.60
N GLN A 218 -3.08 -6.20 -3.78
CA GLN A 218 -1.71 -6.50 -3.36
C GLN A 218 -0.70 -5.57 -4.03
N GLY A 219 0.21 -5.04 -3.23
CA GLY A 219 1.29 -4.18 -3.70
C GLY A 219 1.61 -3.05 -2.73
N MET A 220 2.49 -2.18 -3.17
CA MET A 220 2.75 -0.94 -2.45
C MET A 220 1.56 0.01 -2.61
N ALA A 221 1.22 0.68 -1.53
CA ALA A 221 0.30 1.79 -1.57
C ALA A 221 1.06 3.08 -1.26
N MET A 222 0.60 4.16 -1.83
CA MET A 222 1.16 5.49 -1.59
C MET A 222 0.03 6.47 -1.30
N MET A 223 0.39 7.53 -0.59
CA MET A 223 -0.57 8.53 -0.15
C MET A 223 -0.06 9.93 -0.45
N GLY A 224 -0.97 10.78 -0.91
CA GLY A 224 -0.78 12.22 -0.94
C GLY A 224 -1.92 12.92 -0.24
N SER A 225 -1.62 14.00 0.47
CA SER A 225 -2.62 14.82 1.15
C SER A 225 -2.24 16.27 1.01
N ALA A 226 -3.21 17.11 0.66
CA ALA A 226 -3.03 18.54 0.59
C ALA A 226 -4.30 19.28 1.01
N ALA A 227 -4.14 20.47 1.55
CA ALA A 227 -5.22 21.37 1.93
C ALA A 227 -5.06 22.70 1.20
N ALA A 228 -6.15 23.28 0.76
CA ALA A 228 -6.18 24.59 0.13
C ALA A 228 -7.40 25.38 0.56
N SER A 229 -7.31 26.71 0.42
CA SER A 229 -8.37 27.66 0.69
C SER A 229 -8.61 28.57 -0.52
N GLY A 230 -9.75 29.26 -0.55
CA GLY A 230 -10.07 30.21 -1.62
C GLY A 230 -10.95 29.65 -2.74
N VAL A 231 -11.00 30.38 -3.87
CA VAL A 231 -11.99 30.13 -4.93
C VAL A 231 -11.77 28.79 -5.65
N ASP A 232 -10.53 28.41 -5.89
CA ASP A 232 -10.14 27.19 -6.63
C ASP A 232 -9.57 26.12 -5.72
N ARG A 233 -9.89 26.16 -4.41
CA ARG A 233 -9.34 25.29 -3.38
C ARG A 233 -9.46 23.80 -3.73
N ALA A 234 -10.56 23.37 -4.34
CA ALA A 234 -10.80 21.98 -4.69
C ALA A 234 -9.80 21.46 -5.73
N ARG A 235 -9.58 22.23 -6.80
CA ARG A 235 -8.62 21.89 -7.85
C ARG A 235 -7.18 21.93 -7.30
N ILE A 236 -6.84 23.00 -6.59
CA ILE A 236 -5.49 23.20 -6.02
C ILE A 236 -5.16 22.08 -5.04
N ALA A 237 -6.07 21.74 -4.11
CA ALA A 237 -5.86 20.64 -3.15
C ALA A 237 -5.72 19.29 -3.86
N ALA A 238 -6.54 19.01 -4.89
CA ALA A 238 -6.46 17.76 -5.63
C ALA A 238 -5.13 17.66 -6.43
N GLU A 239 -4.74 18.71 -7.13
CA GLU A 239 -3.48 18.75 -7.89
C GLU A 239 -2.27 18.60 -6.96
N GLN A 240 -2.26 19.30 -5.84
CA GLN A 240 -1.18 19.21 -4.84
C GLN A 240 -1.16 17.85 -4.13
N ALA A 241 -2.30 17.24 -3.86
CA ALA A 241 -2.36 15.90 -3.27
C ALA A 241 -1.76 14.84 -4.21
N VAL A 242 -2.02 14.95 -5.51
CA VAL A 242 -1.45 14.04 -6.53
C VAL A 242 0.02 14.35 -6.82
N ALA A 243 0.39 15.63 -6.80
CA ALA A 243 1.78 16.10 -6.98
C ALA A 243 2.61 16.05 -5.69
N CYS A 244 2.07 15.46 -4.60
CA CYS A 244 2.77 15.37 -3.34
C CYS A 244 4.11 14.63 -3.51
N PRO A 245 5.24 15.15 -3.01
CA PRO A 245 6.54 14.49 -3.09
C PRO A 245 6.56 13.06 -2.55
N LEU A 246 5.64 12.72 -1.64
CA LEU A 246 5.47 11.35 -1.15
C LEU A 246 4.95 10.38 -2.22
N LEU A 247 4.36 10.89 -3.29
CA LEU A 247 3.93 10.13 -4.49
C LEU A 247 4.95 10.22 -5.63
N GLU A 248 6.01 10.99 -5.47
CA GLU A 248 7.01 11.20 -6.51
C GLU A 248 7.76 9.92 -6.87
N GLY A 249 7.99 9.72 -8.17
CA GLY A 249 8.62 8.50 -8.68
C GLY A 249 7.68 7.32 -8.90
N VAL A 250 6.39 7.47 -8.56
CA VAL A 250 5.38 6.44 -8.79
C VAL A 250 4.38 6.90 -9.83
N ASN A 251 4.20 6.08 -10.83
CA ASN A 251 3.21 6.34 -11.87
C ASN A 251 1.82 5.93 -11.34
N LEU A 252 1.01 6.92 -10.93
CA LEU A 252 -0.36 6.70 -10.47
C LEU A 252 -1.24 6.05 -11.56
N SER A 253 -0.87 6.18 -12.84
CA SER A 253 -1.59 5.49 -13.93
C SER A 253 -1.47 3.97 -13.87
N GLY A 254 -0.66 3.42 -12.96
CA GLY A 254 -0.59 2.00 -12.64
C GLY A 254 -1.40 1.58 -11.41
N ALA A 255 -2.01 2.52 -10.70
CA ALA A 255 -2.83 2.21 -9.53
C ALA A 255 -4.09 1.45 -9.92
N ARG A 256 -4.36 0.34 -9.23
CA ARG A 256 -5.57 -0.48 -9.43
C ARG A 256 -6.72 -0.03 -8.56
N GLY A 257 -6.41 0.51 -7.39
CA GLY A 257 -7.37 1.07 -6.46
C GLY A 257 -6.97 2.47 -6.02
N VAL A 258 -7.95 3.34 -5.86
CA VAL A 258 -7.76 4.69 -5.36
C VAL A 258 -8.85 5.00 -4.35
N VAL A 259 -8.46 5.40 -3.16
CA VAL A 259 -9.36 5.95 -2.13
C VAL A 259 -9.16 7.45 -2.07
N VAL A 260 -10.23 8.19 -2.16
CA VAL A 260 -10.23 9.66 -2.08
C VAL A 260 -11.05 10.09 -0.89
N ASN A 261 -10.43 10.80 0.06
CA ASN A 261 -11.13 11.45 1.16
C ASN A 261 -11.13 12.97 0.97
N ILE A 262 -12.30 13.57 0.97
CA ILE A 262 -12.49 15.02 0.91
C ILE A 262 -12.98 15.47 2.28
N THR A 263 -12.17 16.26 2.98
CA THR A 263 -12.54 16.81 4.30
C THR A 263 -12.72 18.32 4.20
N ALA A 264 -13.86 18.82 4.61
CA ALA A 264 -14.15 20.24 4.60
C ALA A 264 -15.26 20.59 5.63
N ASN A 265 -15.42 21.87 5.93
CA ASN A 265 -16.52 22.32 6.78
C ASN A 265 -17.87 22.08 6.08
N LYS A 266 -18.88 21.66 6.85
CA LYS A 266 -20.22 21.35 6.37
C LYS A 266 -20.89 22.52 5.61
N SER A 267 -20.66 23.75 6.03
CA SER A 267 -21.24 24.93 5.41
C SER A 267 -20.52 25.37 4.14
N SER A 268 -19.27 24.98 3.94
CA SER A 268 -18.41 25.47 2.86
C SER A 268 -18.31 24.52 1.67
N LEU A 269 -18.51 23.20 1.84
CA LEU A 269 -18.35 22.19 0.78
C LEU A 269 -19.48 22.27 -0.26
N LYS A 270 -19.11 22.42 -1.53
CA LYS A 270 -20.04 22.51 -2.66
C LYS A 270 -19.93 21.29 -3.57
N LEU A 271 -21.05 20.86 -4.15
CA LEU A 271 -21.09 19.76 -5.12
C LEU A 271 -20.13 19.96 -6.31
N ARG A 272 -19.95 21.22 -6.75
CA ARG A 272 -18.99 21.55 -7.81
C ARG A 272 -17.55 21.16 -7.42
N GLU A 273 -17.17 21.45 -6.18
CA GLU A 273 -15.83 21.16 -5.66
C GLU A 273 -15.56 19.65 -5.61
N THR A 274 -16.52 18.84 -5.16
CA THR A 274 -16.41 17.38 -5.19
C THR A 274 -16.22 16.86 -6.61
N LYS A 275 -16.99 17.38 -7.58
CA LYS A 275 -16.84 17.00 -9.00
C LYS A 275 -15.47 17.38 -9.55
N GLU A 276 -14.96 18.54 -9.19
CA GLU A 276 -13.67 19.07 -9.62
C GLU A 276 -12.51 18.19 -9.09
N VAL A 277 -12.53 17.87 -7.78
CA VAL A 277 -11.57 16.92 -7.17
C VAL A 277 -11.57 15.59 -7.91
N MET A 278 -12.76 14.99 -8.09
CA MET A 278 -12.87 13.68 -8.72
C MET A 278 -12.44 13.67 -10.19
N ASN A 279 -12.69 14.74 -10.94
CA ASN A 279 -12.24 14.86 -12.32
C ASN A 279 -10.72 14.98 -12.39
N THR A 280 -10.11 15.75 -11.49
CA THR A 280 -8.66 15.88 -11.40
C THR A 280 -8.03 14.52 -11.10
N ILE A 281 -8.52 13.79 -10.08
CA ILE A 281 -7.93 12.50 -9.69
C ILE A 281 -8.10 11.43 -10.77
N ARG A 282 -9.27 11.38 -11.45
CA ARG A 282 -9.49 10.46 -12.57
C ARG A 282 -8.52 10.66 -13.73
N GLY A 283 -8.06 11.89 -13.94
CA GLY A 283 -7.06 12.19 -14.97
C GLY A 283 -5.68 11.57 -14.71
N PHE A 284 -5.40 11.17 -13.47
CA PHE A 284 -4.13 10.55 -13.06
C PHE A 284 -4.24 9.04 -12.79
N ALA A 285 -5.44 8.51 -12.55
CA ALA A 285 -5.65 7.08 -12.29
C ALA A 285 -5.70 6.28 -13.61
N ALA A 286 -5.50 4.96 -13.52
CA ALA A 286 -5.72 4.08 -14.66
C ALA A 286 -7.20 4.06 -15.07
N ASP A 287 -7.45 3.83 -16.36
CA ASP A 287 -8.84 3.79 -16.91
C ASP A 287 -9.70 2.68 -16.25
N ASP A 288 -9.07 1.60 -15.79
CA ASP A 288 -9.70 0.46 -15.14
C ASP A 288 -9.57 0.46 -13.61
N ALA A 289 -9.06 1.56 -13.01
CA ALA A 289 -8.91 1.69 -11.57
C ALA A 289 -10.25 1.75 -10.85
N THR A 290 -10.36 1.04 -9.74
CA THR A 290 -11.49 1.17 -8.82
C THR A 290 -11.29 2.42 -7.96
N ILE A 291 -12.09 3.46 -8.18
CA ILE A 291 -12.00 4.71 -7.44
C ILE A 291 -13.16 4.81 -6.46
N ILE A 292 -12.84 4.89 -5.17
CA ILE A 292 -13.79 5.08 -4.09
C ILE A 292 -13.58 6.48 -3.51
N PHE A 293 -14.66 7.21 -3.25
CA PHE A 293 -14.55 8.51 -2.62
C PHE A 293 -15.52 8.67 -1.46
N GLY A 294 -15.05 9.37 -0.44
CA GLY A 294 -15.85 9.80 0.70
C GLY A 294 -15.72 11.31 0.92
N ALA A 295 -16.74 11.88 1.55
CA ALA A 295 -16.72 13.28 1.93
C ALA A 295 -17.11 13.40 3.40
N VAL A 296 -16.19 13.86 4.23
CA VAL A 296 -16.32 13.97 5.68
C VAL A 296 -16.37 15.45 6.10
N TYR A 297 -17.19 15.73 7.08
CA TYR A 297 -17.27 17.07 7.64
C TYR A 297 -16.34 17.24 8.83
N ASP A 298 -15.56 18.31 8.81
CA ASP A 298 -14.68 18.72 9.90
C ASP A 298 -14.87 20.23 10.12
N ASP A 299 -15.61 20.60 11.15
CA ASP A 299 -15.96 22.01 11.42
C ASP A 299 -14.73 22.90 11.67
N PRO A 300 -13.67 22.47 12.34
CA PRO A 300 -12.42 23.21 12.49
C PRO A 300 -11.75 23.64 11.17
N MET A 301 -12.03 22.98 10.05
CA MET A 301 -11.43 23.30 8.75
C MET A 301 -11.83 24.69 8.20
N GLY A 302 -12.95 25.27 8.66
CA GLY A 302 -13.38 26.59 8.21
C GLY A 302 -13.52 26.69 6.70
N GLU A 303 -12.74 27.56 6.06
CA GLU A 303 -12.73 27.75 4.61
C GLU A 303 -11.71 26.84 3.87
N GLU A 304 -11.01 25.98 4.59
CA GLU A 304 -10.10 25.03 3.97
C GLU A 304 -10.82 23.78 3.45
N LEU A 305 -10.27 23.19 2.40
CA LEU A 305 -10.66 21.88 1.87
C LEU A 305 -9.39 21.02 1.78
N ARG A 306 -9.43 19.85 2.42
CA ARG A 306 -8.35 18.87 2.37
C ARG A 306 -8.74 17.71 1.48
N VAL A 307 -7.83 17.31 0.62
CA VAL A 307 -7.96 16.12 -0.24
C VAL A 307 -6.86 15.14 0.17
N THR A 308 -7.25 13.94 0.54
CA THR A 308 -6.32 12.83 0.78
C THR A 308 -6.57 11.75 -0.26
N VAL A 309 -5.52 11.35 -0.96
CA VAL A 309 -5.55 10.33 -2.01
C VAL A 309 -4.67 9.17 -1.58
N ILE A 310 -5.20 7.96 -1.59
CA ILE A 310 -4.44 6.75 -1.33
C ILE A 310 -4.55 5.86 -2.57
N ALA A 311 -3.43 5.60 -3.21
CA ALA A 311 -3.34 4.75 -4.39
C ALA A 311 -2.75 3.39 -4.01
N THR A 312 -3.41 2.30 -4.40
CA THR A 312 -3.03 0.92 -4.07
C THR A 312 -2.73 0.10 -5.33
N GLY A 313 -2.07 -1.05 -5.16
CA GLY A 313 -1.70 -1.92 -6.27
C GLY A 313 -0.54 -1.39 -7.12
N LEU A 314 0.26 -0.50 -6.56
CA LEU A 314 1.42 0.10 -7.23
C LEU A 314 2.62 -0.87 -7.23
N GLY A 315 3.45 -0.81 -8.30
CA GLY A 315 4.72 -1.54 -8.35
C GLY A 315 4.64 -3.02 -8.71
N GLN A 316 3.47 -3.56 -8.98
CA GLN A 316 3.40 -4.85 -9.67
C GLN A 316 3.72 -4.64 -11.15
N PRO A 317 4.65 -5.44 -11.76
CA PRO A 317 4.77 -5.43 -13.20
C PRO A 317 3.37 -5.72 -13.75
N GLN A 318 2.88 -4.86 -14.64
CA GLN A 318 1.68 -5.18 -15.41
C GLN A 318 1.96 -6.56 -16.05
N VAL A 319 1.46 -7.61 -15.42
CA VAL A 319 1.25 -8.85 -16.14
C VAL A 319 0.18 -8.46 -17.14
N ALA A 320 0.63 -8.08 -18.34
CA ALA A 320 -0.26 -7.86 -19.45
C ALA A 320 -1.22 -9.03 -19.37
N ARG A 321 -2.49 -8.76 -19.09
CA ARG A 321 -3.54 -9.77 -19.20
C ARG A 321 -3.35 -10.31 -20.61
N GLN A 322 -2.68 -11.47 -20.71
CA GLN A 322 -2.67 -12.19 -21.94
C GLN A 322 -4.14 -12.37 -22.24
N SER A 323 -4.62 -11.56 -23.17
CA SER A 323 -5.94 -11.75 -23.73
C SER A 323 -5.98 -13.23 -24.04
N ARG A 324 -6.82 -13.97 -23.29
CA ARG A 324 -6.99 -15.41 -23.56
C ARG A 324 -7.10 -15.52 -25.06
N PRO A 325 -6.24 -16.28 -25.73
CA PRO A 325 -6.31 -16.39 -27.17
C PRO A 325 -7.76 -16.79 -27.47
N LYS A 326 -8.50 -15.88 -28.07
CA LYS A 326 -9.83 -16.15 -28.55
C LYS A 326 -9.60 -17.21 -29.59
N LEU A 327 -10.01 -18.44 -29.29
CA LEU A 327 -10.08 -19.50 -30.31
C LEU A 327 -10.99 -18.95 -31.40
N VAL A 328 -10.37 -18.36 -32.40
CA VAL A 328 -11.08 -18.05 -33.65
C VAL A 328 -11.35 -19.41 -34.25
N GLN A 329 -12.56 -19.96 -34.04
CA GLN A 329 -13.05 -21.03 -34.88
C GLN A 329 -13.06 -20.47 -36.28
N LYS A 330 -12.05 -20.88 -37.08
CA LYS A 330 -12.07 -20.69 -38.52
C LYS A 330 -13.23 -21.50 -39.07
N THR A 331 -14.37 -20.86 -39.22
CA THR A 331 -15.42 -21.32 -40.09
C THR A 331 -15.09 -20.80 -41.49
N GLY A 332 -14.27 -21.49 -42.24
CA GLY A 332 -13.93 -21.10 -43.60
C GLY A 332 -13.18 -22.20 -44.29
N THR A 333 -13.62 -22.52 -45.47
CA THR A 333 -13.26 -23.54 -46.43
C THR A 333 -11.83 -23.44 -47.01
N ASP A 334 -10.85 -22.90 -46.27
CA ASP A 334 -9.46 -22.80 -46.74
C ASP A 334 -8.56 -23.85 -46.08
N ASN A 335 -9.01 -25.09 -46.09
CA ASN A 335 -8.19 -26.25 -45.74
C ASN A 335 -7.40 -26.72 -47.00
N ARG A 336 -6.56 -25.79 -47.54
CA ARG A 336 -5.50 -26.20 -48.46
C ARG A 336 -4.30 -26.61 -47.63
N PRO A 337 -3.88 -27.90 -47.67
CA PRO A 337 -2.61 -28.28 -47.08
C PRO A 337 -1.52 -27.54 -47.86
N VAL A 338 -0.67 -26.79 -47.13
CA VAL A 338 0.56 -26.26 -47.71
C VAL A 338 1.41 -27.48 -48.05
N ALA A 339 1.40 -27.84 -49.31
CA ALA A 339 2.26 -28.87 -49.85
C ALA A 339 3.69 -28.40 -49.73
N GLY A 340 4.53 -29.06 -48.91
CA GLY A 340 5.95 -28.86 -49.02
C GLY A 340 6.81 -28.97 -47.77
N VAL A 341 6.28 -29.20 -46.57
CA VAL A 341 7.15 -29.48 -45.41
C VAL A 341 6.94 -30.90 -44.92
N ASP A 342 7.87 -31.78 -45.27
CA ASP A 342 7.87 -33.15 -44.75
C ASP A 342 8.52 -33.19 -43.37
N TYR A 343 7.66 -33.12 -42.34
CA TYR A 343 8.09 -33.17 -40.94
C TYR A 343 8.76 -34.49 -40.53
N ARG A 344 8.68 -35.53 -41.33
CA ARG A 344 9.33 -36.84 -41.09
C ARG A 344 10.85 -36.73 -41.21
N VAL A 345 11.35 -35.84 -42.06
CA VAL A 345 12.79 -35.62 -42.25
C VAL A 345 13.43 -34.96 -41.02
N LEU A 346 12.66 -34.19 -40.26
CA LEU A 346 13.10 -33.56 -39.03
C LEU A 346 13.19 -34.52 -37.83
N ASP A 347 12.39 -35.61 -37.85
CA ASP A 347 12.41 -36.61 -36.77
C ASP A 347 13.51 -37.66 -36.99
N GLU A 348 13.98 -37.84 -38.21
CA GLU A 348 15.10 -38.75 -38.54
C GLU A 348 16.49 -38.17 -38.31
N MET A 349 16.61 -36.87 -37.99
CA MET A 349 17.88 -36.23 -37.71
C MET A 349 18.46 -36.64 -36.34
N PRO A 350 19.74 -37.01 -36.22
CA PRO A 350 20.40 -37.34 -34.96
C PRO A 350 20.30 -36.19 -33.95
N ALA A 351 20.09 -36.50 -32.68
CA ALA A 351 19.89 -35.53 -31.62
C ALA A 351 21.04 -34.49 -31.44
N VAL A 352 22.23 -34.83 -31.91
CA VAL A 352 23.41 -33.95 -31.93
C VAL A 352 23.27 -32.80 -32.92
N ILE A 353 22.59 -33.01 -34.05
CA ILE A 353 22.37 -31.97 -35.07
C ILE A 353 21.27 -31.02 -34.61
N ARG A 354 20.27 -31.51 -33.85
CA ARG A 354 19.21 -30.66 -33.25
C ARG A 354 19.73 -29.66 -32.21
N LYS A 355 20.93 -29.91 -31.63
CA LYS A 355 21.55 -28.98 -30.68
C LYS A 355 22.33 -27.84 -31.34
N ASN A 356 22.70 -27.98 -32.60
CA ASN A 356 23.47 -26.96 -33.31
C ASN A 356 22.54 -26.12 -34.20
N ARG A 357 22.11 -24.98 -33.66
CA ARG A 357 21.09 -24.10 -34.28
C ARG A 357 21.52 -23.57 -35.66
N ALA A 358 22.81 -23.30 -35.87
CA ALA A 358 23.32 -22.83 -37.15
C ALA A 358 23.12 -23.89 -38.25
N SER A 359 23.48 -25.16 -37.98
CA SER A 359 23.26 -26.25 -38.95
C SER A 359 21.79 -26.56 -39.22
N THR A 360 20.92 -26.25 -38.25
CA THR A 360 19.47 -26.40 -38.43
C THR A 360 18.91 -25.32 -39.39
N ILE A 361 19.44 -24.08 -39.29
CA ILE A 361 19.05 -22.98 -40.19
C ILE A 361 19.56 -23.22 -41.60
N GLU A 362 20.80 -23.71 -41.76
CA GLU A 362 21.35 -24.08 -43.07
C GLU A 362 20.58 -25.25 -43.71
N ALA A 363 20.19 -26.25 -42.93
CA ALA A 363 19.40 -27.36 -43.42
C ALA A 363 17.98 -26.93 -43.87
N LEU A 364 17.37 -25.99 -43.13
CA LEU A 364 16.07 -25.42 -43.50
C LEU A 364 16.17 -24.54 -44.76
N GLN A 365 17.24 -23.78 -44.94
CA GLN A 365 17.49 -22.98 -46.14
C GLN A 365 17.78 -23.89 -47.38
N ALA A 366 18.54 -24.97 -47.19
CA ALA A 366 18.83 -25.96 -48.24
C ALA A 366 17.58 -26.72 -48.70
N SER A 367 16.54 -26.82 -47.85
CA SER A 367 15.25 -27.46 -48.17
C SER A 367 14.26 -26.48 -48.86
N GLY A 368 14.68 -25.22 -49.14
CA GLY A 368 13.85 -24.25 -49.91
C GLY A 368 12.91 -23.41 -49.03
N VAL A 369 13.11 -23.39 -47.70
CA VAL A 369 12.32 -22.55 -46.80
C VAL A 369 12.93 -21.15 -46.81
N ASP A 370 12.08 -20.13 -47.08
CA ASP A 370 12.53 -18.72 -47.11
C ASP A 370 13.02 -18.29 -45.70
N LYS A 371 14.06 -17.45 -45.69
CA LYS A 371 14.67 -16.89 -44.44
C LYS A 371 13.60 -16.23 -43.53
N TYR A 372 12.52 -15.74 -44.08
CA TYR A 372 11.44 -15.07 -43.33
C TYR A 372 10.43 -16.06 -42.72
N ASP A 373 10.38 -17.30 -43.18
CA ASP A 373 9.52 -18.34 -42.64
C ASP A 373 10.15 -19.12 -41.49
N ILE A 374 11.44 -18.86 -41.20
CA ILE A 374 12.15 -19.44 -40.07
C ILE A 374 11.71 -18.69 -38.78
N PRO A 375 11.23 -19.42 -37.75
CA PRO A 375 10.78 -18.82 -36.50
C PRO A 375 11.79 -17.86 -35.87
N ALA A 376 11.33 -16.71 -35.38
CA ALA A 376 12.15 -15.62 -34.86
C ALA A 376 13.13 -16.02 -33.75
N PHE A 377 12.81 -17.04 -32.96
CA PHE A 377 13.67 -17.54 -31.89
C PHE A 377 14.91 -18.30 -32.42
N LEU A 378 14.89 -18.80 -33.65
CA LEU A 378 16.02 -19.40 -34.31
C LEU A 378 16.90 -18.38 -35.04
N ARG A 379 16.32 -17.22 -35.44
CA ARG A 379 17.01 -16.14 -36.16
C ARG A 379 17.88 -15.24 -35.29
N LYS A 380 17.50 -15.02 -34.03
CA LYS A 380 18.11 -14.01 -33.14
C LYS A 380 19.50 -14.31 -32.59
N GLN A 381 20.19 -15.35 -33.00
CA GLN A 381 21.53 -15.72 -32.51
C GLN A 381 22.55 -16.06 -33.62
N ALA A 382 22.33 -15.58 -34.83
CA ALA A 382 23.24 -15.81 -35.97
C ALA A 382 23.97 -14.53 -36.46
N ASP A 383 23.86 -13.41 -35.66
CA ASP A 383 24.67 -12.18 -35.86
C ASP A 383 25.71 -12.06 -34.74
#